data_1c061d5aa9d8bde3b534d23fc8a95a2f
#
_entry.id   1c061d5aa9d8bde3b534d23fc8a95a2f
#
_cell.length_a   1.000
_cell.length_b   1.000
_cell.length_c   1.000
_cell.angle_alpha   90.00
_cell.angle_beta   90.00
_cell.angle_gamma   90.00
#
_symmetry.space_group_name_H-M   'P 1'
#
loop_
_entity.id
_entity.type
_entity.pdbx_description
1 polymer ?
#
loop_
_entity_poly.entity_id
_entity_poly.type
_entity_poly.pdbx_seq_one_letter_code
_entity_poly.pdbx_strand_id
1 'polypeptide(L)'
;MRAQRKQEAAKLRAEGEEQSLTIRAQADRDSTVLIAEAERDAQRLRGEGDADAARIYGKAGSADPSFYAFYRSLEAYRGSMADGNGVIVLDKNDPFLQYLKNDR
;
A
#
# COMPACT_ATOMS: atom_id res chain seq x y z
N MET A 1 -37.08 -45.98 -23.92
CA MET A 1 -37.48 -44.74 -23.25
C MET A 1 -36.65 -44.36 -22.06
N ARG A 2 -36.15 -45.32 -21.28
CA ARG A 2 -35.18 -45.04 -20.23
C ARG A 2 -33.88 -44.44 -20.77
N ALA A 3 -33.41 -44.87 -21.93
CA ALA A 3 -32.19 -44.35 -22.56
C ALA A 3 -32.30 -42.87 -22.94
N GLN A 4 -33.43 -42.47 -23.48
CA GLN A 4 -33.69 -41.05 -23.85
C GLN A 4 -33.72 -40.15 -22.62
N ARG A 5 -34.37 -40.61 -21.53
CA ARG A 5 -34.42 -39.83 -20.27
C ARG A 5 -33.04 -39.67 -19.64
N LYS A 6 -32.23 -40.74 -19.67
CA LYS A 6 -30.83 -40.68 -19.20
C LYS A 6 -30.01 -39.70 -20.01
N GLN A 7 -30.20 -39.70 -21.33
CA GLN A 7 -29.49 -38.80 -22.24
C GLN A 7 -29.87 -37.33 -22.00
N GLU A 8 -31.17 -37.07 -21.83
CA GLU A 8 -31.67 -35.71 -21.48
C GLU A 8 -31.15 -35.27 -20.14
N ALA A 9 -31.16 -36.15 -19.12
CA ALA A 9 -30.62 -35.83 -17.80
C ALA A 9 -29.12 -35.52 -17.85
N ALA A 10 -28.36 -36.31 -18.60
CA ALA A 10 -26.93 -36.08 -18.80
C ALA A 10 -26.66 -34.77 -19.50
N LYS A 11 -27.45 -34.41 -20.52
CA LYS A 11 -27.37 -33.14 -21.23
C LYS A 11 -27.65 -31.98 -20.29
N LEU A 12 -28.73 -32.05 -19.51
CA LEU A 12 -29.07 -31.00 -18.55
C LEU A 12 -28.00 -30.79 -17.49
N ARG A 13 -27.40 -31.89 -16.98
CA ARG A 13 -26.28 -31.79 -16.04
C ARG A 13 -25.06 -31.14 -16.67
N ALA A 14 -24.72 -31.51 -17.90
CA ALA A 14 -23.59 -30.94 -18.61
C ALA A 14 -23.78 -29.44 -18.86
N GLU A 15 -24.99 -29.05 -19.28
CA GLU A 15 -25.35 -27.64 -19.45
C GLU A 15 -25.29 -26.87 -18.12
N GLY A 16 -25.78 -27.48 -17.04
CA GLY A 16 -25.72 -26.89 -15.70
C GLY A 16 -24.28 -26.71 -15.21
N GLU A 17 -23.42 -27.69 -15.44
CA GLU A 17 -21.99 -27.60 -15.10
C GLU A 17 -21.30 -26.52 -15.93
N GLU A 18 -21.57 -26.45 -17.21
CA GLU A 18 -21.03 -25.40 -18.09
C GLU A 18 -21.45 -24.01 -17.62
N GLN A 19 -22.73 -23.81 -17.34
CA GLN A 19 -23.24 -22.55 -16.82
C GLN A 19 -22.59 -22.19 -15.47
N SER A 20 -22.48 -23.16 -14.57
CA SER A 20 -21.83 -22.98 -13.27
C SER A 20 -20.38 -22.54 -13.41
N LEU A 21 -19.61 -23.19 -14.30
CA LEU A 21 -18.23 -22.83 -14.56
C LEU A 21 -18.12 -21.41 -15.16
N THR A 22 -19.01 -21.07 -16.08
CA THR A 22 -19.05 -19.75 -16.69
C THR A 22 -19.36 -18.66 -15.67
N ILE A 23 -20.35 -18.91 -14.80
CA ILE A 23 -20.72 -17.95 -13.74
C ILE A 23 -19.59 -17.78 -12.74
N ARG A 24 -18.94 -18.87 -12.33
CA ARG A 24 -17.80 -18.81 -11.40
C ARG A 24 -16.61 -18.07 -12.02
N ALA A 25 -16.30 -18.39 -13.27
CA ALA A 25 -15.21 -17.70 -13.99
C ALA A 25 -15.48 -16.20 -14.11
N GLN A 26 -16.70 -15.83 -14.41
CA GLN A 26 -17.09 -14.42 -14.50
C GLN A 26 -17.01 -13.74 -13.12
N ALA A 27 -17.48 -14.40 -12.06
CA ALA A 27 -17.40 -13.88 -10.70
C ALA A 27 -15.95 -13.70 -10.25
N ASP A 28 -15.08 -14.67 -10.54
CA ASP A 28 -13.65 -14.59 -10.22
C ASP A 28 -12.98 -13.45 -10.97
N ARG A 29 -13.32 -13.28 -12.23
CA ARG A 29 -12.81 -12.17 -13.05
C ARG A 29 -13.27 -10.83 -12.48
N ASP A 30 -14.55 -10.70 -12.16
CA ASP A 30 -15.11 -9.46 -11.60
C ASP A 30 -14.45 -9.11 -10.27
N SER A 31 -14.25 -10.12 -9.42
CA SER A 31 -13.54 -9.96 -8.14
C SER A 31 -12.10 -9.48 -8.35
N THR A 32 -11.37 -10.10 -9.28
CA THR A 32 -9.99 -9.73 -9.60
C THR A 32 -9.91 -8.29 -10.12
N VAL A 33 -10.81 -7.91 -11.01
CA VAL A 33 -10.88 -6.54 -11.55
C VAL A 33 -11.21 -5.54 -10.43
N LEU A 34 -12.18 -5.87 -9.59
CA LEU A 34 -12.59 -4.99 -8.49
C LEU A 34 -11.42 -4.75 -7.51
N ILE A 35 -10.70 -5.80 -7.13
CA ILE A 35 -9.54 -5.70 -6.24
C ILE A 35 -8.44 -4.87 -6.90
N ALA A 36 -8.16 -5.11 -8.19
CA ALA A 36 -7.14 -4.36 -8.93
C ALA A 36 -7.50 -2.86 -9.02
N GLU A 37 -8.75 -2.54 -9.26
CA GLU A 37 -9.23 -1.15 -9.28
C GLU A 37 -9.11 -0.50 -7.91
N ALA A 38 -9.47 -1.22 -6.84
CA ALA A 38 -9.33 -0.73 -5.48
C ALA A 38 -7.86 -0.48 -5.10
N GLU A 39 -6.97 -1.37 -5.49
CA GLU A 39 -5.52 -1.20 -5.28
C GLU A 39 -4.99 0.00 -6.05
N ARG A 40 -5.40 0.15 -7.30
CA ARG A 40 -5.03 1.32 -8.11
C ARG A 40 -5.48 2.62 -7.45
N ASP A 41 -6.72 2.67 -7.00
CA ASP A 41 -7.26 3.87 -6.34
C ASP A 41 -6.55 4.15 -5.01
N ALA A 42 -6.23 3.11 -4.26
CA ALA A 42 -5.46 3.25 -3.02
C ALA A 42 -4.06 3.81 -3.28
N GLN A 43 -3.37 3.32 -4.31
CA GLN A 43 -2.06 3.83 -4.67
C GLN A 43 -2.12 5.27 -5.17
N ARG A 44 -3.16 5.60 -5.93
CA ARG A 44 -3.37 6.98 -6.38
C ARG A 44 -3.58 7.92 -5.19
N LEU A 45 -4.43 7.55 -4.24
CA LEU A 45 -4.67 8.35 -3.04
C LEU A 45 -3.42 8.52 -2.18
N ARG A 46 -2.64 7.46 -2.02
CA ARG A 46 -1.35 7.54 -1.31
C ARG A 46 -0.40 8.48 -2.01
N GLY A 47 -0.30 8.37 -3.34
CA GLY A 47 0.55 9.25 -4.14
C GLY A 47 0.13 10.72 -4.05
N GLU A 48 -1.15 10.99 -4.11
CA GLU A 48 -1.71 12.34 -3.92
C GLU A 48 -1.40 12.87 -2.52
N GLY A 49 -1.60 12.04 -1.51
CA GLY A 49 -1.28 12.38 -0.12
C GLY A 49 0.21 12.67 0.09
N ASP A 50 1.07 11.84 -0.46
CA ASP A 50 2.52 12.02 -0.40
C ASP A 50 2.95 13.30 -1.12
N ALA A 51 2.37 13.58 -2.28
CA ALA A 51 2.64 14.81 -3.03
C ALA A 51 2.18 16.05 -2.25
N ASP A 52 1.00 15.99 -1.64
CA ASP A 52 0.48 17.06 -0.80
C ASP A 52 1.37 17.29 0.42
N ALA A 53 1.79 16.23 1.08
CA ALA A 53 2.71 16.31 2.21
C ALA A 53 4.05 16.92 1.80
N ALA A 54 4.62 16.47 0.69
CA ALA A 54 5.87 17.03 0.16
C ALA A 54 5.75 18.52 -0.15
N ARG A 55 4.61 18.92 -0.72
CA ARG A 55 4.34 20.33 -1.01
C ARG A 55 4.24 21.17 0.26
N ILE A 56 3.53 20.66 1.26
CA ILE A 56 3.34 21.35 2.55
C ILE A 56 4.67 21.50 3.28
N TYR A 57 5.45 20.42 3.38
CA TYR A 57 6.76 20.43 4.02
C TYR A 57 7.77 21.28 3.26
N GLY A 58 7.75 21.22 1.94
CA GLY A 58 8.60 22.06 1.10
C GLY A 58 8.30 23.53 1.30
N LYS A 59 7.04 23.90 1.40
CA LYS A 59 6.61 25.28 1.66
C LYS A 59 7.01 25.73 3.07
N ALA A 60 6.81 24.90 4.06
CA ALA A 60 7.23 25.16 5.44
C ALA A 60 8.76 25.27 5.54
N GLY A 61 9.49 24.42 4.84
CA GLY A 61 10.96 24.46 4.77
C GLY A 61 11.49 25.72 4.14
N SER A 62 10.79 26.25 3.14
CA SER A 62 11.13 27.54 2.52
C SER A 62 10.86 28.72 3.45
N ALA A 63 9.82 28.62 4.30
CA ALA A 63 9.49 29.66 5.26
C ALA A 63 10.44 29.67 6.47
N ASP A 64 10.85 28.49 6.95
CA ASP A 64 11.77 28.35 8.08
C ASP A 64 12.69 27.13 7.86
N PRO A 65 13.83 27.33 7.15
CA PRO A 65 14.76 26.24 6.88
C PRO A 65 15.35 25.58 8.12
N SER A 66 15.58 26.34 9.19
CA SER A 66 16.13 25.82 10.45
C SER A 66 15.16 24.86 11.13
N PHE A 67 13.90 25.24 11.22
CA PHE A 67 12.85 24.39 11.80
C PHE A 67 12.64 23.13 10.95
N TYR A 68 12.64 23.26 9.63
CA TYR A 68 12.50 22.13 8.72
C TYR A 68 13.64 21.12 8.90
N ALA A 69 14.88 21.60 9.00
CA ALA A 69 16.03 20.73 9.25
C ALA A 69 15.92 20.01 10.60
N PHE A 70 15.46 20.71 11.61
CA PHE A 70 15.20 20.12 12.94
C PHE A 70 14.12 19.05 12.88
N TYR A 71 13.00 19.33 12.23
CA TYR A 71 11.89 18.39 12.07
C TYR A 71 12.31 17.13 11.30
N ARG A 72 13.07 17.29 10.22
CA ARG A 72 13.58 16.15 9.45
C ARG A 72 14.54 15.30 10.26
N SER A 73 15.35 15.92 11.11
CA SER A 73 16.23 15.20 12.03
C SER A 73 15.44 14.34 13.03
N LEU A 74 14.36 14.88 13.58
CA LEU A 74 13.49 14.14 14.49
C LEU A 74 12.84 12.95 13.79
N GLU A 75 12.38 13.10 12.57
CA GLU A 75 11.83 12.01 11.79
C GLU A 75 12.86 10.92 11.51
N ALA A 76 14.09 11.31 11.18
CA ALA A 76 15.19 10.38 10.97
C ALA A 76 15.50 9.59 12.23
N TYR A 77 15.54 10.22 13.40
CA TYR A 77 15.72 9.54 14.68
C TYR A 77 14.58 8.56 14.96
N ARG A 78 13.37 8.99 14.75
CA ARG A 78 12.18 8.16 14.93
C ARG A 78 12.20 6.93 14.03
N GLY A 79 12.54 7.12 12.76
CA GLY A 79 12.62 6.03 11.78
C GLY A 79 13.73 5.03 12.10
N SER A 80 14.91 5.52 12.52
CA SER A 80 16.03 4.65 12.86
C SER A 80 15.84 3.88 14.16
N MET A 81 15.05 4.39 15.09
CA MET A 81 14.88 3.81 16.43
C MET A 81 13.55 3.09 16.61
N ALA A 82 12.69 3.10 15.59
CA ALA A 82 11.35 2.53 15.69
C ALA A 82 11.31 1.05 16.04
N ASP A 83 12.29 0.28 15.56
CA ASP A 83 12.34 -1.17 15.79
C ASP A 83 12.91 -1.56 17.17
N GLY A 84 13.62 -0.67 17.83
CA GLY A 84 14.26 -0.93 19.12
C GLY A 84 15.37 -1.99 19.10
N ASN A 85 15.62 -2.61 17.96
CA ASN A 85 16.55 -3.73 17.79
C ASN A 85 17.80 -3.36 16.97
N GLY A 86 17.90 -2.14 16.50
CA GLY A 86 19.01 -1.69 15.68
C GLY A 86 20.16 -1.13 16.51
N VAL A 87 21.39 -1.34 16.05
CA VAL A 87 22.57 -0.67 16.58
C VAL A 87 23.02 0.35 15.55
N ILE A 88 23.11 1.61 15.94
CA ILE A 88 23.55 2.70 15.09
C ILE A 88 24.95 3.12 15.54
N VAL A 89 25.90 3.05 14.61
CA VAL A 89 27.27 3.53 14.86
C VAL A 89 27.42 4.90 14.24
N LEU A 90 27.62 5.90 15.10
CA LEU A 90 27.74 7.30 14.67
C LEU A 90 29.06 7.89 15.19
N ASP A 91 29.69 8.72 14.36
CA ASP A 91 30.78 9.56 14.82
C ASP A 91 30.19 10.68 15.70
N LYS A 92 30.93 11.09 16.72
CA LYS A 92 30.57 12.20 17.59
C LYS A 92 30.32 13.53 16.85
N ASN A 93 30.89 13.69 15.68
CA ASN A 93 30.76 14.88 14.83
C ASN A 93 29.72 14.73 13.72
N ASP A 94 28.96 13.63 13.70
CA ASP A 94 27.95 13.38 12.69
C ASP A 94 26.83 14.44 12.79
N PRO A 95 26.40 15.02 11.65
CA PRO A 95 25.28 15.96 11.65
C PRO A 95 23.99 15.40 12.22
N PHE A 96 23.81 14.08 12.19
CA PHE A 96 22.65 13.38 12.77
C PHE A 96 22.53 13.66 14.28
N LEU A 97 23.65 13.86 14.98
CA LEU A 97 23.69 14.10 16.43
C LEU A 97 23.66 15.56 16.81
N GLN A 98 23.65 16.50 15.87
CA GLN A 98 23.78 17.93 16.15
C GLN A 98 22.70 18.45 17.11
N TYR A 99 21.47 17.99 16.98
CA TYR A 99 20.35 18.41 17.82
C TYR A 99 20.30 17.68 19.17
N LEU A 100 20.93 16.52 19.28
CA LEU A 100 21.06 15.81 20.54
C LEU A 100 22.12 16.40 21.45
N LYS A 101 23.14 17.08 20.89
CA LYS A 101 24.23 17.70 21.62
C LYS A 101 23.89 19.09 22.13
N ASN A 102 23.03 19.83 21.44
CA ASN A 102 22.66 21.20 21.77
C ASN A 102 21.40 21.20 22.62
N ASP A 103 21.60 21.38 23.92
CA ASP A 103 20.54 21.55 24.93
C ASP A 103 19.96 22.97 24.98
N ARG A 104 20.31 23.80 24.04
CA ARG A 104 19.94 25.21 24.09
C ARG A 104 19.05 25.65 22.93
#